data_c2cb1bb17021b47cd23e145c43bf20cd
#
_entry.id   c2cb1bb17021b47cd23e145c43bf20cd
#
_cell.length_a   1.000
_cell.length_b   1.000
_cell.length_c   1.000
_cell.angle_alpha   90.00
_cell.angle_beta   90.00
_cell.angle_gamma   90.00
#
_symmetry.space_group_name_H-M   'P 1'
#
loop_
_entity.id
_entity.type
_entity.pdbx_description
1 polymer ?
#
loop_
_entity_poly.entity_id
_entity_poly.type
_entity_poly.pdbx_seq_one_letter_code
_entity_poly.pdbx_strand_id
1 'polypeptide(L)'
;MDSKNTIAAIALSSAVIVLYSLFFVPEKSTTDRNPVEKEKIEQSADTPSLEQKETFIEISRKDALIESERVEFENPNIIGSISLKGSAIDDLTFKNYNVELEGDEKIILLGPKNIKEGYLIESGFVTSDKNVDIPTSETIWSIKGNKKLTENSPIKLSWTNDQGITFEKEISLDDKYLFSIKQKGINKTNEKYDFYSYGQIIRNEIPDI
;
A
#
# COMPACT_ATOMS: atom_id res chain seq x y z
N MET A 1 47.06 -31.09 -21.38
CA MET A 1 46.63 -29.71 -21.00
C MET A 1 47.67 -29.19 -20.01
N ASP A 2 48.33 -28.09 -20.37
CA ASP A 2 49.47 -27.59 -19.57
C ASP A 2 48.98 -27.00 -18.25
N SER A 3 49.25 -27.69 -17.17
CA SER A 3 48.87 -27.28 -15.79
C SER A 3 49.41 -25.87 -15.46
N LYS A 4 50.48 -25.45 -16.09
CA LYS A 4 51.06 -24.09 -15.94
C LYS A 4 50.12 -22.99 -16.47
N ASN A 5 49.44 -23.21 -17.59
CA ASN A 5 48.50 -22.26 -18.17
C ASN A 5 47.22 -22.16 -17.36
N THR A 6 46.77 -23.27 -16.77
CA THR A 6 45.58 -23.30 -15.89
C THR A 6 45.87 -22.54 -14.60
N ILE A 7 47.05 -22.73 -13.99
CA ILE A 7 47.44 -22.01 -12.77
C ILE A 7 47.57 -20.50 -13.07
N ALA A 8 48.17 -20.14 -14.21
CA ALA A 8 48.30 -18.73 -14.63
C ALA A 8 46.89 -18.07 -14.82
N ALA A 9 45.96 -18.78 -15.43
CA ALA A 9 44.57 -18.27 -15.63
C ALA A 9 43.83 -18.04 -14.30
N ILE A 10 43.98 -18.98 -13.33
CA ILE A 10 43.37 -18.83 -12.00
C ILE A 10 44.01 -17.66 -11.26
N ALA A 11 45.34 -17.51 -11.31
CA ALA A 11 46.03 -16.40 -10.66
C ALA A 11 45.61 -15.04 -11.23
N LEU A 12 45.45 -14.94 -12.56
CA LEU A 12 45.02 -13.71 -13.22
C LEU A 12 43.59 -13.34 -12.86
N SER A 13 42.67 -14.33 -12.86
CA SER A 13 41.29 -14.13 -12.45
C SER A 13 41.15 -13.67 -11.01
N SER A 14 41.91 -14.27 -10.10
CA SER A 14 41.95 -13.88 -8.68
C SER A 14 42.47 -12.46 -8.50
N ALA A 15 43.52 -12.07 -9.24
CA ALA A 15 44.07 -10.72 -9.19
C ALA A 15 43.03 -9.67 -9.64
N VAL A 16 42.25 -9.95 -10.68
CA VAL A 16 41.18 -9.04 -11.15
C VAL A 16 40.11 -8.87 -10.07
N ILE A 17 39.69 -9.94 -9.40
CA ILE A 17 38.68 -9.88 -8.32
C ILE A 17 39.20 -9.05 -7.15
N VAL A 18 40.46 -9.24 -6.75
CA VAL A 18 41.07 -8.46 -5.66
C VAL A 18 41.17 -6.98 -6.03
N LEU A 19 41.61 -6.67 -7.24
CA LEU A 19 41.69 -5.28 -7.73
C LEU A 19 40.27 -4.64 -7.77
N TYR A 20 39.26 -5.35 -8.24
CA TYR A 20 37.91 -4.87 -8.23
C TYR A 20 37.39 -4.59 -6.81
N SER A 21 37.66 -5.47 -5.86
CA SER A 21 37.24 -5.28 -4.47
C SER A 21 37.94 -4.10 -3.77
N LEU A 22 39.19 -3.78 -4.16
CA LEU A 22 39.93 -2.65 -3.59
C LEU A 22 39.47 -1.29 -4.14
N PHE A 23 39.03 -1.24 -5.41
CA PHE A 23 38.69 0.03 -6.07
C PHE A 23 37.21 0.33 -6.22
N PHE A 24 36.36 -0.70 -6.22
CA PHE A 24 34.93 -0.56 -6.53
C PHE A 24 33.97 -1.01 -5.42
N VAL A 25 34.46 -1.67 -4.35
CA VAL A 25 33.62 -1.99 -3.21
C VAL A 25 33.71 -0.87 -2.18
N PRO A 26 32.63 -0.14 -1.84
CA PRO A 26 32.69 0.87 -0.79
C PRO A 26 32.95 0.20 0.57
N GLU A 27 33.85 0.80 1.36
CA GLU A 27 34.19 0.33 2.70
C GLU A 27 32.93 0.17 3.56
N LYS A 28 32.70 -1.04 4.05
CA LYS A 28 31.70 -1.27 5.12
C LYS A 28 32.25 -0.59 6.38
N SER A 29 31.64 0.48 6.79
CA SER A 29 31.90 1.11 8.09
C SER A 29 31.66 0.08 9.21
N THR A 30 32.71 -0.41 9.79
CA THR A 30 32.69 -1.14 11.07
C THR A 30 32.43 -0.12 12.15
N THR A 31 31.17 0.05 12.54
CA THR A 31 30.85 0.86 13.71
C THR A 31 30.92 -0.03 14.95
N ASP A 32 31.90 0.27 15.78
CA ASP A 32 32.04 -0.25 17.14
C ASP A 32 30.73 -0.04 17.94
N ARG A 33 30.32 -1.13 18.57
CA ARG A 33 29.15 -1.13 19.48
C ARG A 33 29.55 -0.50 20.80
N ASN A 34 29.13 0.75 21.02
CA ASN A 34 28.90 1.26 22.36
C ASN A 34 27.39 1.49 22.53
N PRO A 35 26.80 1.14 23.68
CA PRO A 35 25.38 1.29 23.92
C PRO A 35 25.06 2.75 24.25
N VAL A 36 24.50 3.47 23.27
CA VAL A 36 23.95 4.81 23.48
C VAL A 36 22.43 4.74 23.31
N GLU A 37 21.78 5.17 24.36
CA GLU A 37 20.43 5.65 24.57
C GLU A 37 19.54 5.77 23.33
N LYS A 38 18.37 5.14 23.43
CA LYS A 38 17.30 5.19 22.43
C LYS A 38 16.76 6.60 22.28
N GLU A 39 17.29 7.39 21.40
CA GLU A 39 16.56 8.52 20.85
C GLU A 39 15.52 8.00 19.86
N LYS A 40 14.28 8.30 20.17
CA LYS A 40 13.08 8.02 19.40
C LYS A 40 13.13 8.87 18.12
N ILE A 41 13.64 8.29 17.04
CA ILE A 41 13.50 8.91 15.72
C ILE A 41 12.05 8.68 15.30
N GLU A 42 11.26 9.71 15.39
CA GLU A 42 9.95 9.76 14.75
C GLU A 42 10.14 9.69 13.24
N GLN A 43 9.82 8.51 12.69
CA GLN A 43 9.79 8.32 11.25
C GLN A 43 8.59 9.06 10.68
N SER A 44 8.87 10.15 10.01
CA SER A 44 7.91 10.83 9.15
C SER A 44 7.85 10.12 7.80
N ALA A 45 6.61 9.92 7.35
CA ALA A 45 6.15 9.54 6.01
C ALA A 45 6.38 8.08 5.57
N ASP A 46 5.26 7.41 5.39
CA ASP A 46 5.03 6.11 4.76
C ASP A 46 5.73 5.97 3.38
N THR A 47 7.01 5.67 3.41
CA THR A 47 7.64 5.00 2.27
C THR A 47 7.39 3.50 2.49
N PRO A 48 6.92 2.71 1.51
CA PRO A 48 6.70 1.29 1.69
C PRO A 48 8.01 0.61 2.08
N SER A 49 8.23 0.39 3.37
CA SER A 49 9.34 -0.42 3.87
C SER A 49 8.95 -1.88 3.74
N LEU A 50 9.72 -2.65 2.98
CA LEU A 50 9.53 -4.08 2.76
C LEU A 50 9.80 -4.96 3.99
N GLU A 51 10.05 -4.38 5.19
CA GLU A 51 10.43 -5.14 6.38
C GLU A 51 9.76 -4.61 7.66
N GLN A 52 8.43 -4.67 7.72
CA GLN A 52 7.75 -4.78 9.01
C GLN A 52 6.89 -6.04 8.99
N LYS A 53 7.41 -7.10 9.61
CA LYS A 53 6.58 -8.23 10.04
C LYS A 53 5.70 -7.70 11.17
N GLU A 54 4.60 -7.04 10.79
CA GLU A 54 3.54 -6.70 11.73
C GLU A 54 3.04 -8.02 12.32
N THR A 55 3.08 -8.16 13.64
CA THR A 55 2.43 -9.27 14.33
C THR A 55 0.93 -9.04 14.20
N PHE A 56 0.31 -9.68 13.21
CA PHE A 56 -1.14 -9.65 13.05
C PHE A 56 -1.78 -10.32 14.25
N ILE A 57 -2.63 -9.57 14.96
CA ILE A 57 -3.61 -10.18 15.84
C ILE A 57 -4.65 -10.76 14.88
N GLU A 58 -4.78 -12.08 14.84
CA GLU A 58 -5.73 -12.76 13.98
C GLU A 58 -7.16 -12.42 14.42
N ILE A 59 -7.77 -11.43 13.79
CA ILE A 59 -9.17 -11.06 13.99
C ILE A 59 -10.01 -11.58 12.82
N SER A 60 -11.28 -11.83 13.08
CA SER A 60 -12.17 -12.27 12.00
C SER A 60 -12.40 -11.15 10.99
N ARG A 61 -12.64 -11.51 9.71
CA ARG A 61 -13.01 -10.52 8.68
C ARG A 61 -14.21 -9.65 9.12
N LYS A 62 -15.20 -10.25 9.78
CA LYS A 62 -16.37 -9.54 10.28
C LYS A 62 -16.00 -8.46 11.29
N ASP A 63 -15.11 -8.77 12.22
CA ASP A 63 -14.66 -7.83 13.24
C ASP A 63 -13.82 -6.72 12.63
N ALA A 64 -12.95 -7.06 11.67
CA ALA A 64 -12.15 -6.08 10.93
C ALA A 64 -13.00 -5.08 10.14
N LEU A 65 -14.10 -5.52 9.53
CA LEU A 65 -14.99 -4.64 8.75
C LEU A 65 -15.75 -3.62 9.60
N ILE A 66 -15.96 -3.88 10.89
CA ILE A 66 -16.66 -2.95 11.79
C ILE A 66 -15.74 -1.94 12.49
N GLU A 67 -14.40 -2.06 12.33
CA GLU A 67 -13.44 -1.14 12.96
C GLU A 67 -13.49 0.29 12.41
N SER A 68 -14.04 0.49 11.23
CA SER A 68 -14.15 1.81 10.61
C SER A 68 -15.51 2.00 9.93
N GLU A 69 -15.94 3.25 9.80
CA GLU A 69 -17.07 3.60 8.95
C GLU A 69 -16.75 3.27 7.49
N ARG A 70 -17.75 2.78 6.74
CA ARG A 70 -17.56 2.25 5.38
C ARG A 70 -18.59 2.79 4.41
N VAL A 71 -18.23 2.79 3.13
CA VAL A 71 -19.12 3.06 2.01
C VAL A 71 -19.36 1.78 1.26
N GLU A 72 -20.60 1.32 1.23
CA GLU A 72 -20.97 0.15 0.45
C GLU A 72 -20.88 0.41 -1.05
N PHE A 73 -20.49 -0.61 -1.79
CA PHE A 73 -20.63 -0.64 -3.24
C PHE A 73 -21.29 -1.92 -3.74
N GLU A 74 -21.99 -1.77 -4.85
CA GLU A 74 -22.66 -2.90 -5.49
C GLU A 74 -22.91 -2.61 -6.98
N ASN A 75 -22.70 -3.65 -7.79
CA ASN A 75 -23.16 -3.73 -9.17
C ASN A 75 -23.65 -5.16 -9.48
N PRO A 76 -24.02 -5.53 -10.73
CA PRO A 76 -24.48 -6.89 -11.05
C PRO A 76 -23.48 -8.02 -10.72
N ASN A 77 -22.19 -7.74 -10.63
CA ASN A 77 -21.12 -8.75 -10.54
C ASN A 77 -20.43 -8.81 -9.18
N ILE A 78 -20.35 -7.68 -8.46
CA ILE A 78 -19.62 -7.57 -7.20
C ILE A 78 -20.41 -6.82 -6.15
N ILE A 79 -20.10 -7.12 -4.89
CA ILE A 79 -20.59 -6.41 -3.71
C ILE A 79 -19.43 -6.27 -2.72
N GLY A 80 -19.42 -5.18 -1.96
CA GLY A 80 -18.39 -4.95 -0.95
C GLY A 80 -18.49 -3.57 -0.33
N SER A 81 -17.37 -3.12 0.24
CA SER A 81 -17.31 -1.80 0.86
C SER A 81 -15.90 -1.20 0.84
N ILE A 82 -15.85 0.12 0.95
CA ILE A 82 -14.64 0.94 1.01
C ILE A 82 -14.52 1.47 2.43
N SER A 83 -13.40 1.25 3.09
CA SER A 83 -13.12 1.84 4.39
C SER A 83 -12.98 3.36 4.29
N LEU A 84 -13.60 4.13 5.17
CA LEU A 84 -13.33 5.57 5.27
C LEU A 84 -12.00 5.86 5.96
N LYS A 85 -11.43 4.91 6.68
CA LYS A 85 -10.06 4.97 7.19
C LYS A 85 -9.10 4.60 6.07
N GLY A 86 -8.23 5.51 5.67
CA GLY A 86 -7.30 5.35 4.55
C GLY A 86 -7.93 5.34 3.15
N SER A 87 -9.26 5.29 3.05
CA SER A 87 -10.00 5.12 1.77
C SER A 87 -9.63 3.86 0.99
N ALA A 88 -9.31 2.76 1.70
CA ALA A 88 -8.94 1.49 1.11
C ALA A 88 -10.15 0.73 0.56
N ILE A 89 -9.99 0.09 -0.60
CA ILE A 89 -10.92 -0.92 -1.12
C ILE A 89 -10.44 -2.27 -0.60
N ASP A 90 -11.02 -2.73 0.49
CA ASP A 90 -10.55 -3.87 1.28
C ASP A 90 -11.67 -4.86 1.64
N ASP A 91 -12.76 -4.82 0.90
CA ASP A 91 -13.90 -5.73 1.06
C ASP A 91 -14.59 -5.88 -0.29
N LEU A 92 -14.38 -7.01 -0.97
CA LEU A 92 -15.01 -7.33 -2.25
C LEU A 92 -15.33 -8.81 -2.34
N THR A 93 -16.57 -9.11 -2.66
CA THR A 93 -17.08 -10.45 -2.90
C THR A 93 -17.67 -10.54 -4.30
N PHE A 94 -17.37 -11.59 -5.03
CA PHE A 94 -17.99 -11.89 -6.32
C PHE A 94 -19.39 -12.45 -6.14
N LYS A 95 -20.37 -11.89 -6.84
CA LYS A 95 -21.77 -12.36 -6.79
C LYS A 95 -22.02 -13.61 -7.62
N ASN A 96 -21.25 -13.79 -8.69
CA ASN A 96 -21.48 -14.80 -9.72
C ASN A 96 -20.49 -15.97 -9.65
N TYR A 97 -19.55 -15.97 -8.68
CA TYR A 97 -18.57 -17.04 -8.51
C TYR A 97 -18.65 -17.62 -7.12
N ASN A 98 -18.71 -18.96 -7.06
CA ASN A 98 -18.71 -19.73 -5.82
C ASN A 98 -17.33 -20.34 -5.58
N VAL A 99 -17.01 -20.64 -4.33
CA VAL A 99 -15.78 -21.36 -3.94
C VAL A 99 -15.79 -22.77 -4.53
N GLU A 100 -16.95 -23.44 -4.50
CA GLU A 100 -17.19 -24.76 -5.10
C GLU A 100 -18.27 -24.67 -6.19
N LEU A 101 -18.18 -25.51 -7.22
CA LEU A 101 -19.10 -25.47 -8.38
C LEU A 101 -20.58 -25.62 -7.99
N GLU A 102 -20.90 -26.43 -6.99
CA GLU A 102 -22.26 -26.69 -6.50
C GLU A 102 -22.52 -26.06 -5.11
N GLY A 103 -21.59 -25.22 -4.63
CA GLY A 103 -21.70 -24.54 -3.34
C GLY A 103 -22.39 -23.18 -3.44
N ASP A 104 -22.88 -22.69 -2.30
CA ASP A 104 -23.48 -21.35 -2.18
C ASP A 104 -22.48 -20.29 -1.70
N GLU A 105 -21.33 -20.70 -1.17
CA GLU A 105 -20.29 -19.81 -0.64
C GLU A 105 -19.63 -19.02 -1.76
N LYS A 106 -19.67 -17.69 -1.65
CA LYS A 106 -19.11 -16.79 -2.65
C LYS A 106 -17.62 -16.55 -2.46
N ILE A 107 -16.90 -16.39 -3.56
CA ILE A 107 -15.48 -16.04 -3.54
C ILE A 107 -15.32 -14.61 -3.02
N ILE A 108 -14.59 -14.46 -1.91
CA ILE A 108 -14.13 -13.20 -1.37
C ILE A 108 -12.78 -12.89 -2.02
N LEU A 109 -12.68 -11.78 -2.75
CA LEU A 109 -11.44 -11.36 -3.39
C LEU A 109 -10.61 -10.47 -2.47
N LEU A 110 -11.23 -9.45 -1.86
CA LEU A 110 -10.53 -8.50 -1.01
C LEU A 110 -10.94 -8.65 0.46
N GLY A 111 -9.97 -8.47 1.34
CA GLY A 111 -10.12 -8.50 2.80
C GLY A 111 -9.28 -7.41 3.47
N PRO A 112 -9.70 -6.93 4.67
CA PRO A 112 -9.01 -5.89 5.42
C PRO A 112 -7.55 -6.24 5.73
N LYS A 113 -6.70 -5.21 5.87
CA LYS A 113 -5.25 -5.35 6.10
C LYS A 113 -4.92 -6.14 7.37
N ASN A 114 -5.74 -6.03 8.41
CA ASN A 114 -5.52 -6.59 9.74
C ASN A 114 -6.01 -8.04 9.92
N ILE A 115 -6.45 -8.72 8.87
CA ILE A 115 -6.71 -10.16 8.86
C ILE A 115 -5.58 -10.93 8.17
N LYS A 116 -5.49 -12.22 8.42
CA LYS A 116 -4.44 -13.09 7.86
C LYS A 116 -4.43 -13.05 6.33
N GLU A 117 -5.58 -13.24 5.69
CA GLU A 117 -5.75 -13.21 4.24
C GLU A 117 -5.95 -11.79 3.69
N GLY A 118 -5.47 -10.75 4.40
CA GLY A 118 -5.62 -9.37 3.99
C GLY A 118 -5.16 -9.15 2.56
N TYR A 119 -6.05 -8.59 1.73
CA TYR A 119 -5.79 -8.28 0.33
C TYR A 119 -6.58 -7.05 -0.05
N LEU A 120 -5.91 -5.94 -0.32
CA LEU A 120 -6.56 -4.64 -0.48
C LEU A 120 -5.88 -3.77 -1.53
N ILE A 121 -6.63 -2.76 -1.96
CA ILE A 121 -6.17 -1.74 -2.89
C ILE A 121 -6.14 -0.41 -2.14
N GLU A 122 -4.99 0.24 -2.14
CA GLU A 122 -4.80 1.58 -1.61
C GLU A 122 -4.39 2.56 -2.71
N SER A 123 -4.78 3.79 -2.52
CA SER A 123 -4.33 4.91 -3.34
C SER A 123 -4.16 6.14 -2.47
N GLY A 124 -3.25 7.03 -2.83
CA GLY A 124 -2.98 8.18 -1.98
C GLY A 124 -2.04 9.19 -2.61
N PHE A 125 -1.45 9.99 -1.75
CA PHE A 125 -0.50 11.03 -2.12
C PHE A 125 0.80 10.82 -1.37
N VAL A 126 1.90 11.19 -2.00
CA VAL A 126 3.21 11.32 -1.38
C VAL A 126 3.77 12.71 -1.66
N THR A 127 4.63 13.19 -0.79
CA THR A 127 5.33 14.45 -0.93
C THR A 127 6.75 14.33 -0.39
N SER A 128 7.66 15.12 -0.94
CA SER A 128 9.02 15.28 -0.39
C SER A 128 9.08 16.38 0.68
N ASP A 129 8.04 17.20 0.80
CA ASP A 129 7.97 18.27 1.79
C ASP A 129 7.48 17.73 3.13
N LYS A 130 8.38 17.78 4.14
CA LYS A 130 8.09 17.29 5.50
C LYS A 130 7.20 18.23 6.32
N ASN A 131 6.93 19.43 5.82
CA ASN A 131 6.15 20.45 6.54
C ASN A 131 4.67 20.45 6.15
N VAL A 132 4.25 19.53 5.27
CA VAL A 132 2.86 19.42 4.85
C VAL A 132 2.29 18.06 5.20
N ASP A 133 1.13 18.09 5.86
CA ASP A 133 0.41 16.87 6.19
C ASP A 133 -0.38 16.38 4.98
N ILE A 134 -0.18 15.11 4.64
CA ILE A 134 -0.90 14.40 3.58
C ILE A 134 -1.77 13.28 4.19
N PRO A 135 -2.84 12.86 3.50
CA PRO A 135 -3.63 11.73 4.00
C PRO A 135 -2.82 10.43 3.99
N THR A 136 -2.92 9.68 5.09
CA THR A 136 -2.27 8.39 5.31
C THR A 136 -3.30 7.25 5.37
N SER A 137 -2.85 6.01 5.61
CA SER A 137 -3.70 4.85 5.88
C SER A 137 -4.59 5.02 7.13
N GLU A 138 -4.20 5.91 8.06
CA GLU A 138 -4.95 6.19 9.29
C GLU A 138 -5.94 7.35 9.15
N THR A 139 -5.89 8.09 8.05
CA THR A 139 -6.75 9.27 7.83
C THR A 139 -8.21 8.87 7.66
N ILE A 140 -9.10 9.52 8.41
CA ILE A 140 -10.55 9.34 8.25
C ILE A 140 -11.07 10.30 7.20
N TRP A 141 -11.57 9.75 6.12
CA TRP A 141 -12.15 10.51 5.03
C TRP A 141 -13.63 10.80 5.27
N SER A 142 -14.09 11.96 4.82
CA SER A 142 -15.51 12.35 4.85
C SER A 142 -16.16 12.12 3.50
N ILE A 143 -17.35 11.55 3.49
CA ILE A 143 -18.16 11.38 2.27
C ILE A 143 -18.77 12.72 1.87
N LYS A 144 -18.75 13.04 0.58
CA LYS A 144 -19.44 14.16 -0.03
C LYS A 144 -20.44 13.63 -1.08
N GLY A 145 -21.72 13.90 -0.88
CA GLY A 145 -22.78 13.49 -1.81
C GLY A 145 -23.27 12.06 -1.59
N ASN A 146 -23.17 11.20 -2.60
CA ASN A 146 -23.70 9.83 -2.55
C ASN A 146 -23.02 8.99 -1.48
N LYS A 147 -23.82 8.21 -0.75
CA LYS A 147 -23.36 7.34 0.34
C LYS A 147 -23.20 5.87 -0.05
N LYS A 148 -23.59 5.50 -1.27
CA LYS A 148 -23.42 4.17 -1.84
C LYS A 148 -22.83 4.31 -3.24
N LEU A 149 -21.82 3.51 -3.56
CA LEU A 149 -21.21 3.46 -4.88
C LEU A 149 -21.92 2.41 -5.73
N THR A 150 -22.40 2.83 -6.89
CA THR A 150 -22.96 1.94 -7.92
C THR A 150 -22.43 2.37 -9.29
N GLU A 151 -22.71 1.61 -10.33
CA GLU A 151 -22.33 1.94 -11.71
C GLU A 151 -22.81 3.33 -12.18
N ASN A 152 -23.92 3.84 -11.61
CA ASN A 152 -24.51 5.14 -11.96
C ASN A 152 -24.31 6.21 -10.87
N SER A 153 -23.65 5.89 -9.77
CA SER A 153 -23.55 6.75 -8.60
C SER A 153 -22.14 6.73 -8.02
N PRO A 154 -21.19 7.49 -8.59
CA PRO A 154 -19.86 7.63 -8.04
C PRO A 154 -19.89 8.31 -6.66
N ILE A 155 -18.91 8.00 -5.84
CA ILE A 155 -18.74 8.63 -4.52
C ILE A 155 -17.59 9.61 -4.55
N LYS A 156 -17.67 10.60 -3.65
CA LYS A 156 -16.59 11.55 -3.40
C LYS A 156 -16.18 11.50 -1.94
N LEU A 157 -14.89 11.32 -1.72
CA LEU A 157 -14.26 11.39 -0.41
C LEU A 157 -13.42 12.66 -0.33
N SER A 158 -13.39 13.29 0.84
CA SER A 158 -12.64 14.52 1.07
C SER A 158 -12.02 14.53 2.46
N TRP A 159 -10.80 15.01 2.54
CA TRP A 159 -10.10 15.31 3.79
C TRP A 159 -9.33 16.62 3.65
N THR A 160 -9.29 17.42 4.69
CA THR A 160 -8.57 18.70 4.72
C THR A 160 -7.59 18.67 5.88
N ASN A 161 -6.32 18.99 5.61
CA ASN A 161 -5.30 19.09 6.63
C ASN A 161 -5.37 20.42 7.39
N ASP A 162 -4.58 20.56 8.44
CA ASP A 162 -4.54 21.75 9.29
C ASP A 162 -3.97 22.99 8.57
N GLN A 163 -3.22 22.77 7.47
CA GLN A 163 -2.73 23.87 6.62
C GLN A 163 -3.81 24.42 5.66
N GLY A 164 -4.99 23.80 5.57
CA GLY A 164 -6.07 24.23 4.68
C GLY A 164 -5.98 23.65 3.27
N ILE A 165 -5.15 22.61 3.05
CA ILE A 165 -5.10 21.87 1.80
C ILE A 165 -6.14 20.75 1.85
N THR A 166 -7.01 20.69 0.84
CA THR A 166 -8.05 19.67 0.73
C THR A 166 -7.64 18.62 -0.29
N PHE A 167 -7.69 17.37 0.11
CA PHE A 167 -7.50 16.21 -0.74
C PHE A 167 -8.85 15.57 -1.04
N GLU A 168 -9.10 15.26 -2.29
CA GLU A 168 -10.35 14.65 -2.76
C GLU A 168 -10.06 13.39 -3.55
N LYS A 169 -10.94 12.40 -3.40
CA LYS A 169 -11.00 11.20 -4.24
C LYS A 169 -12.40 11.05 -4.79
N GLU A 170 -12.51 10.87 -6.09
CA GLU A 170 -13.74 10.44 -6.75
C GLU A 170 -13.55 8.99 -7.18
N ILE A 171 -14.42 8.11 -6.70
CA ILE A 171 -14.38 6.68 -7.01
C ILE A 171 -15.66 6.35 -7.78
N SER A 172 -15.49 5.76 -8.95
CA SER A 172 -16.57 5.23 -9.79
C SER A 172 -16.35 3.74 -10.07
N LEU A 173 -17.45 3.04 -10.30
CA LEU A 173 -17.49 1.61 -10.60
C LEU A 173 -18.26 1.44 -11.91
N ASP A 174 -17.77 0.59 -12.82
CA ASP A 174 -18.52 0.23 -14.02
C ASP A 174 -19.52 -0.91 -13.75
N ASP A 175 -20.21 -1.36 -14.78
CA ASP A 175 -21.15 -2.49 -14.72
C ASP A 175 -20.46 -3.87 -14.60
N LYS A 176 -19.12 -3.92 -14.62
CA LYS A 176 -18.29 -5.14 -14.54
C LYS A 176 -17.45 -5.16 -13.28
N TYR A 177 -16.16 -4.82 -13.40
CA TYR A 177 -15.18 -4.97 -12.32
C TYR A 177 -14.23 -3.78 -12.21
N LEU A 178 -14.36 -2.74 -13.06
CA LEU A 178 -13.43 -1.64 -13.12
C LEU A 178 -13.78 -0.54 -12.11
N PHE A 179 -12.90 -0.33 -11.15
CA PHE A 179 -12.88 0.88 -10.34
C PHE A 179 -12.01 1.95 -11.00
N SER A 180 -12.53 3.16 -11.12
CA SER A 180 -11.76 4.32 -11.55
C SER A 180 -11.62 5.28 -10.38
N ILE A 181 -10.38 5.63 -10.04
CA ILE A 181 -10.06 6.52 -8.91
C ILE A 181 -9.41 7.79 -9.46
N LYS A 182 -10.07 8.94 -9.26
CA LYS A 182 -9.51 10.26 -9.56
C LYS A 182 -9.11 10.91 -8.25
N GLN A 183 -7.87 11.37 -8.15
CA GLN A 183 -7.32 12.04 -6.99
C GLN A 183 -7.03 13.50 -7.31
N LYS A 184 -7.31 14.42 -6.37
CA LYS A 184 -7.12 15.84 -6.53
C LYS A 184 -6.67 16.48 -5.22
N GLY A 185 -5.62 17.30 -5.27
CA GLY A 185 -5.24 18.21 -4.21
C GLY A 185 -5.74 19.64 -4.53
N ILE A 186 -6.34 20.30 -3.56
CA ILE A 186 -6.82 21.68 -3.66
C ILE A 186 -6.06 22.49 -2.62
N ASN A 187 -5.09 23.25 -3.08
CA ASN A 187 -4.30 24.13 -2.26
C ASN A 187 -4.90 25.55 -2.29
N LYS A 188 -5.36 26.02 -1.15
CA LYS A 188 -5.86 27.40 -0.97
C LYS A 188 -4.90 28.30 -0.20
N THR A 189 -3.69 27.82 0.07
CA THR A 189 -2.63 28.57 0.73
C THR A 189 -1.84 29.39 -0.28
N ASN A 190 -0.95 30.27 0.20
CA ASN A 190 -0.04 31.03 -0.65
C ASN A 190 1.28 30.27 -0.94
N GLU A 191 1.48 29.10 -0.31
CA GLU A 191 2.67 28.28 -0.46
C GLU A 191 2.52 27.29 -1.61
N LYS A 192 3.64 26.84 -2.17
CA LYS A 192 3.66 25.82 -3.21
C LYS A 192 4.09 24.49 -2.61
N TYR A 193 3.37 23.43 -2.94
CA TYR A 193 3.66 22.06 -2.51
C TYR A 193 3.62 21.11 -3.71
N ASP A 194 4.53 20.17 -3.72
CA ASP A 194 4.59 19.10 -4.73
C ASP A 194 3.99 17.82 -4.17
N PHE A 195 2.96 17.31 -4.85
CA PHE A 195 2.29 16.07 -4.51
C PHE A 195 2.35 15.11 -5.68
N TYR A 196 2.62 13.85 -5.37
CA TYR A 196 2.59 12.75 -6.33
C TYR A 196 1.50 11.76 -5.90
N SER A 197 0.71 11.28 -6.86
CA SER A 197 -0.28 10.24 -6.59
C SER A 197 0.36 8.86 -6.69
N TYR A 198 -0.09 7.92 -5.84
CA TYR A 198 0.28 6.51 -5.93
C TYR A 198 -0.95 5.61 -5.87
N GLY A 199 -0.79 4.39 -6.33
CA GLY A 199 -1.70 3.28 -6.12
C GLY A 199 -0.90 2.01 -5.85
N GLN A 200 -1.36 1.20 -4.94
CA GLN A 200 -0.71 -0.06 -4.57
C GLN A 200 -1.74 -1.14 -4.27
N ILE A 201 -1.32 -2.38 -4.47
CA ILE A 201 -2.03 -3.58 -4.06
C ILE A 201 -1.21 -4.22 -2.95
N ILE A 202 -1.84 -4.46 -1.80
CA ILE A 202 -1.21 -5.08 -0.64
C ILE A 202 -1.83 -6.44 -0.44
N ARG A 203 -1.00 -7.46 -0.21
CA ARG A 203 -1.44 -8.81 0.14
C ARG A 203 -0.56 -9.36 1.25
N ASN A 204 -1.20 -9.84 2.33
CA ASN A 204 -0.48 -10.31 3.51
C ASN A 204 0.20 -11.67 3.31
N GLU A 205 -0.44 -12.56 2.57
CA GLU A 205 0.09 -13.91 2.33
C GLU A 205 0.13 -14.25 0.84
N ILE A 206 1.11 -15.05 0.45
CA ILE A 206 1.15 -15.66 -0.88
C ILE A 206 0.14 -16.82 -0.86
N PRO A 207 -0.76 -16.95 -1.85
CA PRO A 207 -1.68 -18.07 -1.90
C PRO A 207 -0.94 -19.37 -2.01
N ASP A 208 -1.41 -20.39 -1.30
CA ASP A 208 -1.01 -21.76 -1.54
C ASP A 208 -1.47 -22.17 -2.96
N ILE A 209 -0.54 -22.71 -3.73
CA ILE A 209 -0.78 -23.14 -5.13
C ILE A 209 -1.03 -24.65 -5.12
#